data_263fc045ef39b3dfdfcb5b1672d0b28f
#
_entry.id   263fc045ef39b3dfdfcb5b1672d0b28f
#
_cell.length_a   1.000
_cell.length_b   1.000
_cell.length_c   1.000
_cell.angle_alpha   90.00
_cell.angle_beta   90.00
_cell.angle_gamma   90.00
#
_symmetry.space_group_name_H-M   'P 1'
#
loop_
_entity.id
_entity.type
_entity.pdbx_description
1 polymer ?
#
loop_
_entity_poly.entity_id
_entity_poly.type
_entity_poly.pdbx_seq_one_letter_code
_entity_poly.pdbx_strand_id
1 'polypeptide(L)'
;PEIKAGDIIESIDGVEITKDTDWHVLLKNKGGDKIFITVKKGVGKAKGMYIEAGFTDYTQLYDRWVEQREQMVEKLSGGRIGYVHVEGMDSESFRRVYSKLLGKYRTCDAVIVDTRHNGGGWLHDDLATLLSGTGYIRFEPRGQYIGTEPYSKWTKPSCVLIGEDNYSDASGFPYVYKTLGIGKLIGAPVPGTM
;
A
#
# COMPACT_ATOMS: atom_id res chain seq x y z
N PRO A 1 20.90 11.37 5.87
CA PRO A 1 20.46 12.33 6.89
C PRO A 1 18.98 12.15 7.14
N GLU A 2 18.58 12.02 8.41
CA GLU A 2 17.20 11.72 8.78
C GLU A 2 16.44 13.04 8.98
N ILE A 3 15.58 13.40 8.02
CA ILE A 3 14.59 14.48 8.14
C ILE A 3 13.29 13.84 8.63
N LYS A 4 12.66 14.44 9.63
CA LYS A 4 11.42 13.94 10.22
C LYS A 4 10.28 14.95 10.07
N ALA A 5 9.06 14.47 10.14
CA ALA A 5 7.89 15.33 10.22
C ALA A 5 8.02 16.28 11.43
N GLY A 6 7.83 17.58 11.19
CA GLY A 6 8.02 18.66 12.17
C GLY A 6 9.39 19.36 12.08
N ASP A 7 10.36 18.82 11.33
CA ASP A 7 11.58 19.57 11.00
C ASP A 7 11.25 20.70 10.01
N ILE A 8 11.93 21.84 10.14
CA ILE A 8 11.71 23.02 9.30
C ILE A 8 12.87 23.14 8.31
N ILE A 9 12.57 23.13 7.01
CA ILE A 9 13.55 23.43 5.97
C ILE A 9 13.63 24.96 5.83
N GLU A 10 14.77 25.55 6.19
CA GLU A 10 14.97 27.00 6.15
C GLU A 10 15.53 27.49 4.81
N SER A 11 16.28 26.66 4.07
CA SER A 11 16.79 27.03 2.76
C SER A 11 17.00 25.83 1.85
N ILE A 12 16.97 26.06 0.53
CA ILE A 12 17.32 25.10 -0.53
C ILE A 12 18.36 25.77 -1.44
N ASP A 13 19.53 25.14 -1.61
CA ASP A 13 20.66 25.66 -2.42
C ASP A 13 21.00 27.12 -2.11
N GLY A 14 20.94 27.49 -0.84
CA GLY A 14 21.24 28.86 -0.36
C GLY A 14 20.08 29.86 -0.49
N VAL A 15 18.96 29.48 -1.10
CA VAL A 15 17.75 30.32 -1.16
C VAL A 15 16.91 30.11 0.08
N GLU A 16 16.67 31.17 0.84
CA GLU A 16 15.84 31.13 2.06
C GLU A 16 14.38 30.86 1.72
N ILE A 17 13.75 29.98 2.49
CA ILE A 17 12.31 29.69 2.37
C ILE A 17 11.54 30.54 3.35
N THR A 18 10.78 31.48 2.81
CA THR A 18 9.84 32.34 3.55
C THR A 18 8.40 31.93 3.22
N LYS A 19 7.43 32.59 3.86
CA LYS A 19 6.00 32.38 3.55
C LYS A 19 5.63 32.70 2.09
N ASP A 20 6.42 33.54 1.43
CA ASP A 20 6.18 34.03 0.07
C ASP A 20 7.05 33.27 -0.97
N THR A 21 7.89 32.32 -0.53
CA THR A 21 8.78 31.54 -1.39
C THR A 21 8.03 30.34 -1.97
N ASP A 22 7.91 30.29 -3.30
CA ASP A 22 7.48 29.07 -3.99
C ASP A 22 8.65 28.08 -4.07
N TRP A 23 8.77 27.23 -3.06
CA TRP A 23 9.84 26.24 -2.95
C TRP A 23 9.81 25.18 -4.05
N HIS A 24 8.67 24.95 -4.72
CA HIS A 24 8.56 24.03 -5.86
C HIS A 24 9.43 24.48 -7.04
N VAL A 25 9.54 25.81 -7.25
CA VAL A 25 10.39 26.37 -8.30
C VAL A 25 11.87 26.05 -8.04
N LEU A 26 12.28 26.01 -6.76
CA LEU A 26 13.66 25.69 -6.38
C LEU A 26 14.04 24.24 -6.66
N LEU A 27 13.05 23.34 -6.76
CA LEU A 27 13.23 21.92 -7.05
C LEU A 27 12.94 21.55 -8.51
N LYS A 28 12.47 22.50 -9.30
CA LYS A 28 12.11 22.25 -10.70
C LYS A 28 13.31 21.72 -11.50
N ASN A 29 13.13 20.60 -12.20
CA ASN A 29 14.14 19.92 -13.01
C ASN A 29 15.39 19.44 -12.25
N LYS A 30 15.30 19.26 -10.92
CA LYS A 30 16.42 18.77 -10.09
C LYS A 30 16.31 17.29 -9.72
N GLY A 31 15.38 16.55 -10.32
CA GLY A 31 15.25 15.11 -10.05
C GLY A 31 16.55 14.36 -10.27
N GLY A 32 17.04 13.63 -9.25
CA GLY A 32 18.32 12.94 -9.22
C GLY A 32 19.52 13.81 -8.83
N ASP A 33 19.37 15.14 -8.72
CA ASP A 33 20.45 16.03 -8.30
C ASP A 33 20.63 16.01 -6.78
N LYS A 34 21.89 16.23 -6.36
CA LYS A 34 22.20 16.52 -4.96
C LYS A 34 21.96 17.99 -4.70
N ILE A 35 20.97 18.28 -3.85
CA ILE A 35 20.63 19.63 -3.40
C ILE A 35 21.12 19.86 -1.96
N PHE A 36 21.51 21.07 -1.65
CA PHE A 36 21.90 21.46 -0.31
C PHE A 36 20.71 22.09 0.41
N ILE A 37 20.32 21.51 1.56
CA ILE A 37 19.24 22.06 2.38
C ILE A 37 19.75 22.44 3.76
N THR A 38 19.15 23.47 4.35
CA THR A 38 19.35 23.82 5.76
C THR A 38 18.09 23.47 6.53
N VAL A 39 18.24 22.62 7.54
CA VAL A 39 17.13 22.07 8.33
C VAL A 39 17.29 22.44 9.79
N LYS A 40 16.23 22.98 10.39
CA LYS A 40 16.13 23.26 11.83
C LYS A 40 15.28 22.21 12.51
N LYS A 41 15.81 21.59 13.54
CA LYS A 41 15.13 20.59 14.38
C LYS A 41 14.69 21.22 15.70
N GLY A 42 13.39 21.39 15.87
CA GLY A 42 12.81 21.98 17.08
C GLY A 42 13.39 23.36 17.37
N VAL A 43 13.87 23.60 18.61
CA VAL A 43 14.51 24.86 19.06
C VAL A 43 16.02 24.91 18.80
N GLY A 44 16.58 23.91 18.14
CA GLY A 44 18.02 23.79 17.85
C GLY A 44 18.50 24.76 16.79
N LYS A 45 19.84 24.79 16.57
CA LYS A 45 20.44 25.52 15.42
C LYS A 45 20.17 24.75 14.13
N ALA A 46 19.96 25.49 13.04
CA ALA A 46 19.86 24.93 11.71
C ALA A 46 21.15 24.22 11.30
N LYS A 47 21.02 23.10 10.59
CA LYS A 47 22.14 22.30 10.09
C LYS A 47 22.00 22.08 8.61
N GLY A 48 23.06 22.37 7.85
CA GLY A 48 23.16 22.09 6.43
C GLY A 48 23.42 20.61 6.14
N MET A 49 22.79 20.09 5.09
CA MET A 49 23.03 18.74 4.60
C MET A 49 22.70 18.63 3.11
N TYR A 50 23.34 17.65 2.43
CA TYR A 50 22.97 17.28 1.07
C TYR A 50 21.95 16.17 1.08
N ILE A 51 20.93 16.32 0.25
CA ILE A 51 19.95 15.26 -0.06
C ILE A 51 19.86 15.09 -1.57
N GLU A 52 19.39 13.95 -2.02
CA GLU A 52 19.06 13.71 -3.42
C GLU A 52 17.59 14.07 -3.65
N ALA A 53 17.33 14.90 -4.67
CA ALA A 53 15.97 15.27 -5.05
C ALA A 53 15.30 14.13 -5.81
N GLY A 54 14.07 13.76 -5.42
CA GLY A 54 13.29 12.77 -6.15
C GLY A 54 12.82 13.28 -7.52
N PHE A 55 12.61 12.35 -8.46
CA PHE A 55 12.04 12.69 -9.77
C PHE A 55 10.55 13.01 -9.72
N THR A 56 9.84 12.42 -8.76
CA THR A 56 8.40 12.60 -8.53
C THR A 56 8.10 12.31 -7.07
N ASP A 57 7.05 12.90 -6.58
CA ASP A 57 6.51 12.62 -5.25
C ASP A 57 5.42 11.52 -5.26
N TYR A 58 5.01 11.07 -6.46
CA TYR A 58 3.92 10.09 -6.61
C TYR A 58 4.14 8.83 -5.77
N THR A 59 5.30 8.19 -5.89
CA THR A 59 5.60 6.95 -5.17
C THR A 59 5.57 7.17 -3.65
N GLN A 60 6.18 8.25 -3.16
CA GLN A 60 6.21 8.56 -1.73
C GLN A 60 4.83 8.89 -1.17
N LEU A 61 4.01 9.63 -1.95
CA LEU A 61 2.63 9.93 -1.57
C LEU A 61 1.77 8.67 -1.57
N TYR A 62 1.94 7.81 -2.57
CA TYR A 62 1.26 6.53 -2.66
C TYR A 62 1.63 5.62 -1.48
N ASP A 63 2.92 5.41 -1.22
CA ASP A 63 3.39 4.56 -0.12
C ASP A 63 2.86 5.07 1.23
N ARG A 64 2.91 6.39 1.45
CA ARG A 64 2.33 7.02 2.64
C ARG A 64 0.82 6.81 2.74
N TRP A 65 0.11 6.92 1.61
CA TRP A 65 -1.33 6.69 1.55
C TRP A 65 -1.68 5.25 1.93
N VAL A 66 -0.94 4.26 1.43
CA VAL A 66 -1.11 2.83 1.77
C VAL A 66 -0.78 2.60 3.25
N GLU A 67 0.36 3.10 3.72
CA GLU A 67 0.80 2.93 5.11
C GLU A 67 -0.22 3.49 6.12
N GLN A 68 -0.77 4.66 5.86
CA GLN A 68 -1.81 5.27 6.73
C GLN A 68 -3.05 4.37 6.83
N ARG A 69 -3.43 3.67 5.76
CA ARG A 69 -4.57 2.74 5.76
C ARG A 69 -4.24 1.44 6.46
N GLU A 70 -3.05 0.92 6.27
CA GLU A 70 -2.56 -0.24 7.04
C GLU A 70 -2.62 0.06 8.54
N GLN A 71 -2.05 1.18 8.98
CA GLN A 71 -2.06 1.60 10.38
C GLN A 71 -3.47 1.83 10.92
N MET A 72 -4.36 2.41 10.11
CA MET A 72 -5.76 2.60 10.48
C MET A 72 -6.48 1.27 10.70
N VAL A 73 -6.34 0.31 9.76
CA VAL A 73 -6.97 -1.01 9.87
C VAL A 73 -6.39 -1.78 11.07
N GLU A 74 -5.07 -1.75 11.24
CA GLU A 74 -4.40 -2.38 12.39
C GLU A 74 -4.93 -1.81 13.71
N LYS A 75 -4.97 -0.49 13.84
CA LYS A 75 -5.48 0.19 15.06
C LYS A 75 -6.94 -0.15 15.34
N LEU A 76 -7.81 -0.05 14.32
CA LEU A 76 -9.26 -0.28 14.49
C LEU A 76 -9.60 -1.74 14.78
N SER A 77 -8.81 -2.68 14.28
CA SER A 77 -9.03 -4.12 14.48
C SER A 77 -8.24 -4.71 15.66
N GLY A 78 -7.39 -3.92 16.32
CA GLY A 78 -6.45 -4.45 17.32
C GLY A 78 -5.46 -5.45 16.72
N GLY A 79 -5.03 -5.24 15.47
CA GLY A 79 -4.09 -6.11 14.75
C GLY A 79 -4.70 -7.41 14.20
N ARG A 80 -6.02 -7.58 14.31
CA ARG A 80 -6.70 -8.80 13.87
C ARG A 80 -6.99 -8.85 12.37
N ILE A 81 -7.03 -7.72 11.68
CA ILE A 81 -7.32 -7.62 10.24
C ILE A 81 -6.12 -7.03 9.53
N GLY A 82 -5.68 -7.70 8.46
CA GLY A 82 -4.66 -7.19 7.55
C GLY A 82 -5.26 -6.27 6.47
N TYR A 83 -4.41 -5.43 5.87
CA TYR A 83 -4.78 -4.57 4.74
C TYR A 83 -3.73 -4.65 3.65
N VAL A 84 -4.17 -4.83 2.41
CA VAL A 84 -3.32 -4.75 1.22
C VAL A 84 -3.98 -3.87 0.17
N HIS A 85 -3.19 -3.05 -0.50
CA HIS A 85 -3.62 -2.32 -1.68
C HIS A 85 -3.04 -2.96 -2.94
N VAL A 86 -3.87 -3.13 -3.96
CA VAL A 86 -3.51 -3.64 -5.29
C VAL A 86 -3.42 -2.43 -6.22
N GLU A 87 -2.22 -1.88 -6.38
CA GLU A 87 -1.97 -0.65 -7.15
C GLU A 87 -2.29 -0.82 -8.64
N GLY A 88 -1.85 -1.93 -9.23
CA GLY A 88 -2.12 -2.34 -10.60
C GLY A 88 -2.43 -3.83 -10.69
N MET A 89 -3.05 -4.26 -11.78
CA MET A 89 -3.27 -5.67 -12.06
C MET A 89 -2.04 -6.27 -12.76
N ASP A 90 -0.92 -6.34 -12.03
CA ASP A 90 0.39 -6.77 -12.51
C ASP A 90 1.14 -7.69 -11.54
N SER A 91 2.23 -8.28 -12.01
CA SER A 91 3.02 -9.25 -11.24
C SER A 91 3.73 -8.60 -10.04
N GLU A 92 4.03 -7.31 -10.06
CA GLU A 92 4.65 -6.61 -8.93
C GLU A 92 3.65 -6.44 -7.80
N SER A 93 2.45 -5.96 -8.11
CA SER A 93 1.34 -5.87 -7.17
C SER A 93 0.98 -7.24 -6.60
N PHE A 94 0.96 -8.30 -7.42
CA PHE A 94 0.73 -9.66 -6.95
C PHE A 94 1.77 -10.10 -5.92
N ARG A 95 3.05 -9.89 -6.19
CA ARG A 95 4.12 -10.24 -5.24
C ARG A 95 3.98 -9.51 -3.90
N ARG A 96 3.62 -8.22 -3.94
CA ARG A 96 3.35 -7.44 -2.71
C ARG A 96 2.18 -8.02 -1.92
N VAL A 97 1.06 -8.30 -2.59
CA VAL A 97 -0.13 -8.90 -1.97
C VAL A 97 0.19 -10.27 -1.38
N TYR A 98 0.78 -11.17 -2.20
CA TYR A 98 1.15 -12.52 -1.79
C TYR A 98 2.06 -12.53 -0.55
N SER A 99 3.11 -11.71 -0.57
CA SER A 99 4.06 -11.60 0.54
C SER A 99 3.40 -11.07 1.82
N LYS A 100 2.51 -10.08 1.71
CA LYS A 100 1.79 -9.53 2.87
C LYS A 100 0.78 -10.54 3.43
N LEU A 101 -0.03 -11.18 2.60
CA LEU A 101 -1.04 -12.14 3.04
C LEU A 101 -0.42 -13.35 3.72
N LEU A 102 0.54 -13.98 3.07
CA LEU A 102 1.13 -15.23 3.55
C LEU A 102 2.31 -15.02 4.51
N GLY A 103 2.82 -13.80 4.61
CA GLY A 103 3.85 -13.39 5.57
C GLY A 103 3.27 -12.55 6.72
N LYS A 104 3.28 -11.22 6.58
CA LYS A 104 2.91 -10.24 7.63
C LYS A 104 1.54 -10.54 8.26
N TYR A 105 0.54 -10.88 7.44
CA TYR A 105 -0.85 -11.08 7.89
C TYR A 105 -1.24 -12.55 8.11
N ARG A 106 -0.28 -13.48 8.03
CA ARG A 106 -0.56 -14.91 8.21
C ARG A 106 -1.32 -15.23 9.51
N THR A 107 -1.08 -14.48 10.56
CA THR A 107 -1.73 -14.66 11.88
C THR A 107 -3.02 -13.86 12.05
N CYS A 108 -3.34 -12.93 11.13
CA CYS A 108 -4.60 -12.19 11.16
C CYS A 108 -5.80 -13.10 10.94
N ASP A 109 -6.96 -12.68 11.44
CA ASP A 109 -8.23 -13.42 11.28
C ASP A 109 -8.86 -13.20 9.90
N ALA A 110 -8.62 -12.04 9.29
CA ALA A 110 -9.16 -11.65 7.99
C ALA A 110 -8.25 -10.65 7.29
N VAL A 111 -8.56 -10.34 6.01
CA VAL A 111 -7.85 -9.31 5.25
C VAL A 111 -8.81 -8.43 4.46
N ILE A 112 -8.47 -7.15 4.35
CA ILE A 112 -9.06 -6.19 3.42
C ILE A 112 -8.14 -6.08 2.21
N VAL A 113 -8.66 -6.34 1.01
CA VAL A 113 -7.97 -6.17 -0.27
C VAL A 113 -8.56 -4.93 -0.94
N ASP A 114 -7.79 -3.87 -1.04
CA ASP A 114 -8.23 -2.59 -1.60
C ASP A 114 -7.78 -2.48 -3.06
N THR A 115 -8.73 -2.42 -3.99
CA THR A 115 -8.46 -2.26 -5.43
C THR A 115 -8.85 -0.89 -5.96
N ARG A 116 -9.23 0.05 -5.09
CA ARG A 116 -9.60 1.41 -5.52
C ARG A 116 -8.42 2.09 -6.20
N HIS A 117 -8.69 2.90 -7.20
CA HIS A 117 -7.71 3.64 -8.00
C HIS A 117 -6.82 2.76 -8.88
N ASN A 118 -7.22 1.51 -9.14
CA ASN A 118 -6.47 0.58 -9.97
C ASN A 118 -6.91 0.69 -11.44
N GLY A 119 -5.95 1.02 -12.31
CA GLY A 119 -6.18 1.22 -13.75
C GLY A 119 -6.27 -0.06 -14.58
N GLY A 120 -6.16 -1.24 -13.97
CA GLY A 120 -6.24 -2.53 -14.66
C GLY A 120 -4.89 -3.19 -14.94
N GLY A 121 -4.89 -4.11 -15.88
CA GLY A 121 -3.79 -4.99 -16.24
C GLY A 121 -4.31 -6.39 -16.55
N TRP A 122 -3.73 -7.44 -15.96
CA TRP A 122 -4.19 -8.83 -16.08
C TRP A 122 -3.76 -9.65 -14.86
N LEU A 123 -4.57 -9.67 -13.80
CA LEU A 123 -4.25 -10.30 -12.51
C LEU A 123 -5.47 -10.92 -11.79
N HIS A 124 -6.66 -10.76 -12.31
CA HIS A 124 -7.90 -11.18 -11.64
C HIS A 124 -7.91 -12.67 -11.27
N ASP A 125 -7.40 -13.54 -12.15
CA ASP A 125 -7.38 -14.98 -11.93
C ASP A 125 -6.40 -15.38 -10.80
N ASP A 126 -5.20 -14.80 -10.81
CA ASP A 126 -4.20 -15.04 -9.76
C ASP A 126 -4.70 -14.56 -8.39
N LEU A 127 -5.33 -13.38 -8.32
CA LEU A 127 -5.91 -12.87 -7.09
C LEU A 127 -7.08 -13.73 -6.60
N ALA A 128 -7.97 -14.13 -7.50
CA ALA A 128 -9.08 -15.02 -7.17
C ALA A 128 -8.57 -16.38 -6.67
N THR A 129 -7.56 -16.93 -7.34
CA THR A 129 -6.91 -18.19 -6.95
C THR A 129 -6.24 -18.09 -5.59
N LEU A 130 -5.54 -16.97 -5.31
CA LEU A 130 -4.89 -16.73 -4.02
C LEU A 130 -5.92 -16.61 -2.89
N LEU A 131 -7.04 -15.91 -3.13
CA LEU A 131 -8.03 -15.58 -2.10
C LEU A 131 -9.09 -16.67 -1.88
N SER A 132 -9.22 -17.64 -2.78
CA SER A 132 -10.20 -18.74 -2.72
C SER A 132 -9.70 -19.99 -2.01
N GLY A 133 -8.69 -19.87 -1.15
CA GLY A 133 -8.14 -21.03 -0.45
C GLY A 133 -9.15 -21.66 0.53
N THR A 134 -9.23 -23.00 0.51
CA THR A 134 -9.95 -23.76 1.53
C THR A 134 -8.96 -24.65 2.26
N GLY A 135 -8.91 -24.53 3.59
CA GLY A 135 -8.04 -25.35 4.42
C GLY A 135 -8.48 -26.80 4.41
N TYR A 136 -7.55 -27.73 4.15
CA TYR A 136 -7.84 -29.16 4.08
C TYR A 136 -6.97 -30.03 5.00
N ILE A 137 -5.83 -29.51 5.50
CA ILE A 137 -4.99 -30.19 6.49
C ILE A 137 -4.59 -29.18 7.57
N ARG A 138 -4.70 -29.59 8.83
CA ARG A 138 -4.26 -28.87 10.00
C ARG A 138 -3.13 -29.65 10.69
N PHE A 139 -2.01 -29.01 10.95
CA PHE A 139 -0.87 -29.62 11.61
C PHE A 139 -0.81 -29.23 13.08
N GLU A 140 -0.89 -30.22 13.96
CA GLU A 140 -0.83 -30.02 15.42
C GLU A 140 0.06 -31.08 16.10
N PRO A 141 1.35 -31.15 15.80
CA PRO A 141 2.24 -32.07 16.46
C PRO A 141 2.27 -31.79 17.95
N ARG A 142 2.01 -32.85 18.76
CA ARG A 142 1.96 -32.77 20.23
C ARG A 142 0.99 -31.70 20.79
N GLY A 143 -0.08 -31.42 20.07
CA GLY A 143 -1.09 -30.44 20.46
C GLY A 143 -0.71 -28.98 20.16
N GLN A 144 0.44 -28.74 19.53
CA GLN A 144 0.85 -27.39 19.12
C GLN A 144 0.48 -27.14 17.66
N TYR A 145 -0.41 -26.17 17.44
CA TYR A 145 -0.76 -25.75 16.07
C TYR A 145 0.43 -25.07 15.38
N ILE A 146 0.83 -25.57 14.22
CA ILE A 146 1.95 -25.04 13.42
C ILE A 146 1.54 -24.58 12.01
N GLY A 147 0.33 -24.86 11.55
CA GLY A 147 -0.15 -24.40 10.27
C GLY A 147 -1.32 -25.18 9.69
N THR A 148 -1.86 -24.66 8.62
CA THR A 148 -2.94 -25.25 7.81
C THR A 148 -2.54 -25.19 6.35
N GLU A 149 -2.74 -26.24 5.58
CA GLU A 149 -2.61 -26.23 4.11
C GLU A 149 -3.94 -25.85 3.44
N PRO A 150 -3.85 -25.19 2.25
CA PRO A 150 -2.66 -24.89 1.44
C PRO A 150 -1.86 -23.70 1.97
N TYR A 151 -0.53 -23.79 1.95
CA TYR A 151 0.35 -22.69 2.36
C TYR A 151 0.43 -21.54 1.33
N SER A 152 0.08 -21.82 0.07
CA SER A 152 0.16 -20.87 -1.04
C SER A 152 -1.12 -20.08 -1.29
N LYS A 153 -2.15 -20.24 -0.44
CA LYS A 153 -3.44 -19.56 -0.57
C LYS A 153 -3.88 -18.94 0.75
N TRP A 154 -4.64 -17.87 0.64
CA TRP A 154 -5.35 -17.31 1.77
C TRP A 154 -6.60 -18.12 2.08
N THR A 155 -6.70 -18.68 3.27
CA THR A 155 -7.78 -19.60 3.68
C THR A 155 -8.76 -19.01 4.68
N LYS A 156 -8.64 -17.71 4.96
CA LYS A 156 -9.45 -16.99 5.95
C LYS A 156 -10.34 -15.97 5.25
N PRO A 157 -11.32 -15.38 5.95
CA PRO A 157 -12.18 -14.37 5.37
C PRO A 157 -11.42 -13.21 4.73
N SER A 158 -11.97 -12.69 3.63
CA SER A 158 -11.50 -11.48 2.98
C SER A 158 -12.69 -10.62 2.50
N CYS A 159 -12.46 -9.34 2.30
CA CYS A 159 -13.36 -8.47 1.55
C CYS A 159 -12.54 -7.62 0.59
N VAL A 160 -13.20 -7.16 -0.49
CA VAL A 160 -12.58 -6.29 -1.49
C VAL A 160 -13.20 -4.90 -1.41
N LEU A 161 -12.36 -3.86 -1.30
CA LEU A 161 -12.78 -2.48 -1.48
C LEU A 161 -12.70 -2.13 -2.96
N ILE A 162 -13.79 -1.58 -3.49
CA ILE A 162 -13.96 -1.23 -4.90
C ILE A 162 -14.35 0.24 -5.05
N GLY A 163 -14.02 0.83 -6.20
CA GLY A 163 -14.35 2.20 -6.54
C GLY A 163 -14.82 2.34 -7.98
N GLU A 164 -15.49 3.43 -8.27
CA GLU A 164 -16.01 3.78 -9.61
C GLU A 164 -14.90 4.08 -10.64
N ASP A 165 -13.67 4.27 -10.17
CA ASP A 165 -12.47 4.49 -10.98
C ASP A 165 -11.65 3.22 -11.25
N ASN A 166 -12.11 2.05 -10.76
CA ASN A 166 -11.50 0.77 -11.14
C ASN A 166 -11.71 0.53 -12.64
N TYR A 167 -10.63 0.36 -13.39
CA TYR A 167 -10.70 0.23 -14.84
C TYR A 167 -10.21 -1.13 -15.33
N SER A 168 -10.70 -1.56 -16.52
CA SER A 168 -10.28 -2.81 -17.19
C SER A 168 -10.31 -4.00 -16.22
N ASP A 169 -9.23 -4.75 -16.07
CA ASP A 169 -9.14 -5.94 -15.19
C ASP A 169 -9.51 -5.65 -13.72
N ALA A 170 -9.24 -4.43 -13.22
CA ALA A 170 -9.68 -4.02 -11.89
C ALA A 170 -11.20 -3.83 -11.79
N SER A 171 -11.88 -3.63 -12.91
CA SER A 171 -13.35 -3.64 -13.00
C SER A 171 -13.91 -5.06 -13.12
N GLY A 172 -13.15 -6.00 -13.73
CA GLY A 172 -13.54 -7.41 -13.88
C GLY A 172 -13.33 -8.23 -12.60
N PHE A 173 -12.24 -8.01 -11.87
CA PHE A 173 -11.91 -8.77 -10.67
C PHE A 173 -13.05 -8.82 -9.63
N PRO A 174 -13.76 -7.72 -9.30
CA PRO A 174 -14.90 -7.77 -8.39
C PRO A 174 -16.01 -8.72 -8.83
N TYR A 175 -16.26 -8.80 -10.14
CA TYR A 175 -17.23 -9.75 -10.69
C TYR A 175 -16.80 -11.21 -10.45
N VAL A 176 -15.54 -11.54 -10.74
CA VAL A 176 -14.97 -12.87 -10.48
C VAL A 176 -15.04 -13.21 -9.00
N TYR A 177 -14.60 -12.31 -8.14
CA TYR A 177 -14.60 -12.46 -6.69
C TYR A 177 -15.99 -12.76 -6.13
N LYS A 178 -17.00 -12.02 -6.60
CA LYS A 178 -18.42 -12.21 -6.23
C LYS A 178 -18.97 -13.53 -6.78
N THR A 179 -18.71 -13.83 -8.06
CA THR A 179 -19.21 -15.06 -8.72
C THR A 179 -18.70 -16.31 -8.06
N LEU A 180 -17.44 -16.32 -7.64
CA LEU A 180 -16.83 -17.44 -6.90
C LEU A 180 -17.22 -17.48 -5.41
N GLY A 181 -17.96 -16.50 -4.92
CA GLY A 181 -18.41 -16.46 -3.53
C GLY A 181 -17.27 -16.33 -2.52
N ILE A 182 -16.13 -15.70 -2.90
CA ILE A 182 -14.93 -15.63 -2.06
C ILE A 182 -15.17 -14.74 -0.84
N GLY A 183 -15.92 -13.64 -1.00
CA GLY A 183 -16.22 -12.73 0.10
C GLY A 183 -17.09 -11.56 -0.33
N LYS A 184 -17.09 -10.49 0.46
CA LYS A 184 -17.94 -9.30 0.23
C LYS A 184 -17.18 -8.23 -0.55
N LEU A 185 -17.91 -7.53 -1.43
CA LEU A 185 -17.49 -6.28 -2.06
C LEU A 185 -18.03 -5.10 -1.26
N ILE A 186 -17.21 -4.07 -1.05
CA ILE A 186 -17.55 -2.87 -0.27
C ILE A 186 -17.06 -1.65 -1.07
N GLY A 187 -17.91 -0.65 -1.24
CA GLY A 187 -17.59 0.59 -1.93
C GLY A 187 -18.57 0.95 -3.02
N ALA A 188 -18.14 1.80 -3.95
CA ALA A 188 -18.95 2.21 -5.11
C ALA A 188 -18.87 1.15 -6.22
N PRO A 189 -19.94 0.97 -7.01
CA PRO A 189 -19.93 0.04 -8.14
C PRO A 189 -18.82 0.38 -9.16
N VAL A 190 -18.18 -0.65 -9.69
CA VAL A 190 -17.20 -0.51 -10.77
C VAL A 190 -17.88 -0.27 -12.11
N PRO A 191 -17.22 0.41 -13.08
CA PRO A 191 -17.85 0.85 -14.35
C PRO A 191 -18.13 -0.27 -15.36
N GLY A 192 -17.62 -1.49 -15.15
CA GLY A 192 -17.85 -2.60 -16.09
C GLY A 192 -17.09 -2.44 -17.42
N THR A 193 -15.80 -2.12 -17.33
CA THR A 193 -14.93 -1.82 -18.48
C THR A 193 -14.07 -2.99 -18.95
N MET A 194 -14.30 -4.18 -18.44
CA MET A 194 -13.63 -5.41 -18.87
C MET A 194 -14.46 -6.14 -19.91
#